data_c79975065616a3d351e0858d25c7d263
#
_entry.id   c79975065616a3d351e0858d25c7d263
#
_cell.length_a   1.000
_cell.length_b   1.000
_cell.length_c   1.000
_cell.angle_alpha   90.00
_cell.angle_beta   90.00
_cell.angle_gamma   90.00
#
_symmetry.space_group_name_H-M   'P 1'
#
loop_
_entity.id
_entity.type
_entity.pdbx_description
1 polymer ?
#
loop_
_entity_poly.entity_id
_entity_poly.type
_entity_poly.pdbx_seq_one_letter_code
_entity_poly.pdbx_strand_id
1 'polypeptide(L)'
;MSNSNLQIDATARQVSQNGKAVYLTQTELALLLYLLDNAGRITTRPELPAQVWGITAPVQTRTVDMHIAKLRRKLGTQIEITSVMRKGYVTKKA
;
A
#
# COMPACT_ATOMS: atom_id res chain seq x y z
N MET A 1 10.26 17.37 3.61
CA MET A 1 9.83 16.29 2.72
C MET A 1 8.90 15.39 3.44
N SER A 2 7.78 15.14 2.86
CA SER A 2 6.71 14.44 3.54
C SER A 2 7.09 13.03 4.00
N ASN A 3 7.98 12.36 3.25
CA ASN A 3 8.36 10.99 3.56
C ASN A 3 9.74 10.87 4.19
N SER A 4 10.32 11.97 4.59
CA SER A 4 11.70 11.97 5.09
C SER A 4 11.84 11.14 6.37
N ASN A 5 10.77 11.04 7.17
CA ASN A 5 10.81 10.31 8.43
C ASN A 5 10.27 8.89 8.33
N LEU A 6 9.81 8.49 7.14
CA LEU A 6 9.27 7.17 6.95
C LEU A 6 10.38 6.20 6.61
N GLN A 7 10.51 5.15 7.40
CA GLN A 7 11.50 4.12 7.19
C GLN A 7 10.82 2.78 7.02
N ILE A 8 11.24 2.03 6.01
CA ILE A 8 10.65 0.73 5.72
C ILE A 8 11.74 -0.32 5.81
N ASP A 9 11.55 -1.28 6.70
CA ASP A 9 12.41 -2.45 6.82
C ASP A 9 11.68 -3.64 6.22
N ALA A 10 12.03 -3.97 4.99
CA ALA A 10 11.34 -5.05 4.28
C ALA A 10 11.58 -6.40 4.92
N THR A 11 12.76 -6.61 5.49
CA THR A 11 13.07 -7.89 6.14
C THR A 11 12.22 -8.10 7.38
N ALA A 12 12.08 -7.06 8.19
CA ALA A 12 11.28 -7.14 9.42
C ALA A 12 9.80 -6.85 9.17
N ARG A 13 9.42 -6.47 7.96
CA ARG A 13 8.07 -6.07 7.61
C ARG A 13 7.58 -4.96 8.54
N GLN A 14 8.43 -4.00 8.76
CA GLN A 14 8.19 -2.94 9.71
C GLN A 14 8.28 -1.59 9.02
N VAL A 15 7.31 -0.75 9.29
CA VAL A 15 7.31 0.64 8.83
C VAL A 15 7.36 1.51 10.06
N SER A 16 8.31 2.43 10.12
CA SER A 16 8.42 3.31 11.27
C SER A 16 8.43 4.76 10.82
N GLN A 17 7.86 5.59 11.68
CA GLN A 17 7.82 7.02 11.47
C GLN A 17 7.84 7.70 12.82
N ASN A 18 8.75 8.66 12.99
CA ASN A 18 8.88 9.43 14.23
C ASN A 18 9.00 8.55 15.46
N GLY A 19 9.73 7.45 15.33
CA GLY A 19 9.95 6.54 16.44
C GLY A 19 8.87 5.52 16.68
N LYS A 20 7.77 5.59 15.93
CA LYS A 20 6.70 4.61 16.04
C LYS A 20 6.85 3.55 14.96
N ALA A 21 6.83 2.29 15.38
CA ALA A 21 6.93 1.17 14.46
C ALA A 21 5.58 0.52 14.28
N VAL A 22 5.27 0.20 13.03
CA VAL A 22 4.04 -0.50 12.67
C VAL A 22 4.44 -1.75 11.90
N TYR A 23 3.96 -2.91 12.35
CA TYR A 23 4.27 -4.17 11.68
C TYR A 23 3.20 -4.49 10.66
N LEU A 24 3.64 -4.86 9.47
CA LEU A 24 2.73 -5.19 8.37
C LEU A 24 2.83 -6.67 8.06
N THR A 25 1.74 -7.23 7.57
CA THR A 25 1.79 -8.57 7.00
C THR A 25 2.60 -8.51 5.70
N GLN A 26 3.03 -9.67 5.22
CA GLN A 26 3.77 -9.73 3.97
C GLN A 26 2.97 -9.12 2.82
N THR A 27 1.68 -9.41 2.76
CA THR A 27 0.81 -8.88 1.72
C THR A 27 0.67 -7.37 1.85
N GLU A 28 0.49 -6.88 3.06
CA GLU A 28 0.37 -5.43 3.28
C GLU A 28 1.65 -4.71 2.89
N LEU A 29 2.80 -5.28 3.23
CA LEU A 29 4.07 -4.67 2.84
C LEU A 29 4.24 -4.66 1.33
N ALA A 30 3.94 -5.78 0.67
CA ALA A 30 4.05 -5.86 -0.79
C ALA A 30 3.13 -4.83 -1.45
N LEU A 31 1.91 -4.69 -0.94
CA LEU A 31 0.96 -3.71 -1.45
C LEU A 31 1.49 -2.29 -1.28
N LEU A 32 2.01 -1.99 -0.10
CA LEU A 32 2.56 -0.66 0.17
C LEU A 32 3.73 -0.33 -0.76
N LEU A 33 4.66 -1.27 -0.91
CA LEU A 33 5.83 -1.06 -1.76
C LEU A 33 5.41 -0.85 -3.21
N TYR A 34 4.43 -1.61 -3.68
CA TYR A 34 3.96 -1.46 -5.04
C TYR A 34 3.32 -0.08 -5.25
N LEU A 35 2.51 0.36 -4.29
CA LEU A 35 1.88 1.66 -4.37
C LEU A 35 2.91 2.78 -4.36
N LEU A 36 3.93 2.68 -3.52
CA LEU A 36 4.97 3.71 -3.44
C LEU A 36 5.82 3.76 -4.70
N ASP A 37 6.13 2.60 -5.28
CA ASP A 37 6.86 2.53 -6.55
C ASP A 37 6.10 3.21 -7.68
N ASN A 38 4.77 3.25 -7.57
CA ASN A 38 3.91 3.83 -8.59
C ASN A 38 3.25 5.11 -8.10
N ALA A 39 3.87 5.79 -7.13
CA ALA A 39 3.31 7.01 -6.57
C ALA A 39 3.07 8.05 -7.68
N GLY A 40 1.92 8.70 -7.62
CA GLY A 40 1.50 9.65 -8.63
C GLY A 40 0.77 9.04 -9.81
N ARG A 41 0.75 7.70 -9.90
CA ARG A 41 0.03 6.98 -10.93
C ARG A 41 -1.12 6.20 -10.31
N ILE A 42 -2.25 6.16 -10.99
CA ILE A 42 -3.36 5.35 -10.52
C ILE A 42 -3.03 3.88 -10.77
N THR A 43 -3.00 3.10 -9.68
CA THR A 43 -2.86 1.64 -9.80
C THR A 43 -4.27 1.06 -9.86
N THR A 44 -4.55 0.32 -10.92
CA THR A 44 -5.89 -0.22 -11.11
C THR A 44 -6.14 -1.40 -10.18
N ARG A 45 -7.41 -1.60 -9.82
CA ARG A 45 -7.77 -2.75 -8.99
C ARG A 45 -7.41 -4.08 -9.64
N PRO A 46 -7.64 -4.28 -10.95
CA PRO A 46 -7.28 -5.56 -11.56
C PRO A 46 -5.78 -5.84 -11.57
N GLU A 47 -4.93 -4.80 -11.64
CA GLU A 47 -3.49 -5.05 -11.67
C GLU A 47 -2.93 -5.45 -10.31
N LEU A 48 -3.56 -5.01 -9.23
CA LEU A 48 -3.01 -5.23 -7.89
C LEU A 48 -2.89 -6.71 -7.51
N PRO A 49 -3.90 -7.56 -7.76
CA PRO A 49 -3.74 -8.98 -7.40
C PRO A 49 -2.57 -9.65 -8.11
N ALA A 50 -2.39 -9.38 -9.39
CA ALA A 50 -1.31 -10.01 -10.13
C ALA A 50 0.06 -9.50 -9.67
N GLN A 51 0.18 -8.20 -9.43
CA GLN A 51 1.46 -7.58 -9.11
C GLN A 51 1.84 -7.74 -7.65
N VAL A 52 0.85 -7.76 -6.76
CA VAL A 52 1.12 -7.81 -5.32
C VAL A 52 1.08 -9.25 -4.80
N TRP A 53 0.09 -10.01 -5.23
CA TRP A 53 -0.09 -11.38 -4.75
C TRP A 53 0.53 -12.42 -5.66
N GLY A 54 0.88 -12.04 -6.89
CA GLY A 54 1.39 -13.01 -7.87
C GLY A 54 0.35 -14.03 -8.30
N ILE A 55 -0.92 -13.70 -8.17
CA ILE A 55 -2.01 -14.63 -8.46
C ILE A 55 -2.45 -14.44 -9.91
N THR A 56 -2.50 -15.54 -10.64
CA THR A 56 -3.00 -15.51 -12.01
C THR A 56 -4.50 -15.77 -12.08
N ALA A 57 -5.05 -16.39 -11.04
CA ALA A 57 -6.49 -16.62 -10.96
C ALA A 57 -7.22 -15.33 -10.58
N PRO A 58 -8.47 -15.17 -11.00
CA PRO A 58 -9.23 -13.96 -10.64
C PRO A 58 -9.37 -13.82 -9.13
N VAL A 59 -9.06 -12.63 -8.63
CA VAL A 59 -9.25 -12.27 -7.23
C VAL A 59 -10.29 -11.18 -7.17
N GLN A 60 -11.21 -11.28 -6.23
CA GLN A 60 -12.23 -10.26 -6.08
C GLN A 60 -11.58 -8.94 -5.66
N THR A 61 -12.02 -7.85 -6.29
CA THR A 61 -11.51 -6.53 -5.97
C THR A 61 -11.81 -6.13 -4.53
N ARG A 62 -12.84 -6.75 -3.93
CA ARG A 62 -13.15 -6.53 -2.52
C ARG A 62 -11.95 -6.90 -1.63
N THR A 63 -11.23 -7.97 -1.98
CA THR A 63 -10.06 -8.37 -1.22
C THR A 63 -9.00 -7.27 -1.24
N VAL A 64 -8.79 -6.65 -2.39
CA VAL A 64 -7.88 -5.52 -2.52
C VAL A 64 -8.35 -4.38 -1.62
N ASP A 65 -9.63 -4.04 -1.70
CA ASP A 65 -10.17 -2.93 -0.91
C ASP A 65 -10.00 -3.16 0.58
N MET A 66 -10.19 -4.40 1.03
CA MET A 66 -10.01 -4.73 2.44
C MET A 66 -8.57 -4.56 2.89
N HIS A 67 -7.62 -4.96 2.06
CA HIS A 67 -6.21 -4.80 2.39
C HIS A 67 -5.80 -3.32 2.42
N ILE A 68 -6.35 -2.54 1.50
CA ILE A 68 -6.12 -1.10 1.50
C ILE A 68 -6.67 -0.47 2.78
N ALA A 69 -7.86 -0.87 3.19
CA ALA A 69 -8.46 -0.34 4.42
C ALA A 69 -7.62 -0.66 5.65
N LYS A 70 -7.12 -1.89 5.73
CA LYS A 70 -6.24 -2.28 6.85
C LYS A 70 -4.95 -1.49 6.83
N LEU A 71 -4.37 -1.32 5.65
CA LEU A 71 -3.13 -0.57 5.50
C LEU A 71 -3.31 0.88 5.93
N ARG A 72 -4.40 1.51 5.50
CA ARG A 72 -4.72 2.87 5.90
C ARG A 72 -4.86 2.99 7.42
N ARG A 73 -5.52 2.01 8.02
CA ARG A 73 -5.74 2.02 9.47
C ARG A 73 -4.43 1.93 10.23
N LYS A 74 -3.52 1.08 9.75
CA LYS A 74 -2.23 0.89 10.42
C LYS A 74 -1.31 2.08 10.25
N LEU A 75 -1.30 2.67 9.07
CA LEU A 75 -0.38 3.76 8.76
C LEU A 75 -0.94 5.14 9.11
N GLY A 76 -2.25 5.25 9.25
CA GLY A 76 -2.87 6.51 9.59
C GLY A 76 -2.60 7.58 8.53
N THR A 77 -2.13 8.73 8.97
CA THR A 77 -1.87 9.86 8.07
C THR A 77 -0.46 9.84 7.49
N GLN A 78 0.34 8.84 7.82
CA GLN A 78 1.72 8.78 7.36
C GLN A 78 1.82 8.61 5.86
N ILE A 79 0.92 7.82 5.30
CA ILE A 79 0.86 7.60 3.86
C ILE A 79 -0.57 7.85 3.41
N GLU A 80 -0.70 8.70 2.40
CA GLU A 80 -2.00 9.05 1.87
C GLU A 80 -2.30 8.16 0.67
N ILE A 81 -3.28 7.29 0.82
CA ILE A 81 -3.75 6.43 -0.24
C ILE A 81 -5.15 6.91 -0.62
N THR A 82 -5.29 7.41 -1.84
CA THR A 82 -6.55 7.97 -2.30
C THR A 82 -7.26 6.98 -3.19
N SER A 83 -8.54 6.76 -2.92
CA SER A 83 -9.39 5.94 -3.78
C SER A 83 -9.84 6.76 -4.97
N VAL A 84 -9.67 6.20 -6.17
CA VAL A 84 -10.15 6.82 -7.40
C VAL A 84 -11.32 5.98 -7.88
N MET A 85 -12.49 6.60 -7.91
CA MET A 85 -13.73 5.89 -8.20
C MET A 85 -13.63 5.11 -9.50
N ARG A 86 -13.96 3.81 -9.44
CA ARG A 86 -14.01 2.91 -10.59
C ARG A 86 -12.68 2.71 -11.29
N LYS A 87 -11.57 3.21 -10.73
CA LYS A 87 -10.26 3.05 -11.34
C LYS A 87 -9.30 2.30 -10.44
N GLY A 88 -9.08 2.77 -9.23
CA GLY A 88 -8.15 2.11 -8.34
C GLY A 88 -7.67 3.02 -7.24
N TYR A 89 -6.36 2.98 -6.99
CA TYR A 89 -5.78 3.72 -5.88
C TYR A 89 -4.54 4.47 -6.35
N VAL A 90 -4.28 5.58 -5.70
CA VAL A 90 -3.09 6.37 -5.98
C VAL A 90 -2.50 6.85 -4.66
N THR A 91 -1.17 6.77 -4.54
CA THR A 91 -0.47 7.35 -3.41
C THR A 91 0.10 8.69 -3.81
N LYS A 92 0.20 9.57 -2.85
CA LYS A 92 0.77 10.89 -3.10
C LYS A 92 2.26 10.74 -3.33
N LYS A 93 2.75 11.39 -4.37
CA LYS A 93 4.18 11.41 -4.64
C LYS A 93 4.85 12.33 -3.64
N ALA A 94 5.91 11.83 -3.04
CA ALA A 94 6.68 12.61 -2.07
C ALA A 94 7.53 13.69 -2.75
#